data_1354ff8dfe01b1992a554e3d87a1d816
#
_entry.id   1354ff8dfe01b1992a554e3d87a1d816
#
_cell.length_a   1.000
_cell.length_b   1.000
_cell.length_c   1.000
_cell.angle_alpha   90.00
_cell.angle_beta   90.00
_cell.angle_gamma   90.00
#
_symmetry.space_group_name_H-M   'P 1'
#
loop_
_entity.id
_entity.type
_entity.pdbx_description
1 polymer ?
#
loop_
_entity_poly.entity_id
_entity_poly.type
_entity_poly.pdbx_seq_one_letter_code
_entity_poly.pdbx_strand_id
1 'polypeptide(L)'
;MTQFLTRRIFPGPVWLHFLILGGMLYAALAALYPEPKPILGPPNAARLEAMTNSYSKIVGGRPTEADIERFIDLELRDELLFREALNRRLHLRDPVIDQRILRNMRFLSPNSELSDATLVEQGRELNMHLTDEVIRRRLLQVMTQLIIASAQLSAPSDSAVEAAFEERKDTFREPARVSFSHVFLGEVSKGDATTVLERVQSEGLPPAEAIRLGKAFLSGFHFINLSWPDVHSRLGREFAASLEALVPGQPMNIWLGPISSVYGQHLVYLESFAPEREQRIDEVADKLRWDLKAEAEKQAVESAVTKVMAEYEVKR
;
A
#
# COMPACT_ATOMS: atom_id res chain seq x y z
N MET A 1 -83.46 -25.72 -29.98
CA MET A 1 -82.38 -25.13 -30.78
C MET A 1 -81.64 -24.11 -29.89
N THR A 2 -80.61 -24.54 -29.24
CA THR A 2 -79.84 -23.69 -28.32
C THR A 2 -78.43 -23.58 -28.87
N GLN A 3 -78.11 -22.42 -29.50
CA GLN A 3 -76.76 -22.07 -29.96
C GLN A 3 -75.90 -21.69 -28.76
N PHE A 4 -74.91 -22.51 -28.45
CA PHE A 4 -73.83 -22.14 -27.51
C PHE A 4 -72.87 -21.20 -28.23
N LEU A 5 -72.93 -19.90 -27.90
CA LEU A 5 -71.97 -18.91 -28.28
C LEU A 5 -70.68 -19.16 -27.47
N THR A 6 -69.74 -19.90 -28.03
CA THR A 6 -68.33 -19.94 -27.55
C THR A 6 -67.66 -18.64 -27.90
N ARG A 7 -67.69 -17.68 -26.97
CA ARG A 7 -66.94 -16.45 -27.04
C ARG A 7 -65.46 -16.77 -26.94
N ARG A 8 -64.74 -16.66 -28.07
CA ARG A 8 -63.27 -16.76 -28.06
C ARG A 8 -62.71 -15.66 -27.18
N ILE A 9 -62.11 -15.99 -26.07
CA ILE A 9 -61.59 -15.05 -25.06
C ILE A 9 -60.33 -14.34 -25.58
N PHE A 10 -59.64 -14.91 -26.61
CA PHE A 10 -58.48 -14.24 -27.28
C PHE A 10 -58.51 -14.53 -28.79
N PRO A 11 -58.40 -13.47 -29.64
CA PRO A 11 -58.30 -13.60 -31.10
C PRO A 11 -56.82 -13.88 -31.47
N GLY A 12 -56.45 -15.17 -31.63
CA GLY A 12 -55.12 -15.55 -32.08
C GLY A 12 -55.01 -17.05 -32.31
N PRO A 13 -53.96 -17.52 -33.03
CA PRO A 13 -53.72 -18.92 -33.24
C PRO A 13 -53.44 -19.64 -31.91
N VAL A 14 -53.91 -20.85 -31.77
CA VAL A 14 -53.89 -21.65 -30.52
C VAL A 14 -52.48 -21.80 -29.97
N TRP A 15 -51.46 -21.93 -30.83
CA TRP A 15 -50.05 -22.01 -30.40
C TRP A 15 -49.56 -20.76 -29.68
N LEU A 16 -50.09 -19.56 -29.99
CA LEU A 16 -49.76 -18.31 -29.33
C LEU A 16 -50.22 -18.30 -27.88
N HIS A 17 -51.40 -18.88 -27.57
CA HIS A 17 -51.90 -19.02 -26.21
C HIS A 17 -51.01 -19.92 -25.36
N PHE A 18 -50.50 -21.01 -25.95
CA PHE A 18 -49.55 -21.90 -25.25
C PHE A 18 -48.21 -21.19 -25.00
N LEU A 19 -47.72 -20.38 -25.92
CA LEU A 19 -46.52 -19.60 -25.73
C LEU A 19 -46.67 -18.57 -24.61
N ILE A 20 -47.79 -17.82 -24.60
CA ILE A 20 -48.09 -16.85 -23.54
C ILE A 20 -48.27 -17.53 -22.19
N LEU A 21 -49.06 -18.62 -22.14
CA LEU A 21 -49.27 -19.37 -20.90
C LEU A 21 -47.98 -20.00 -20.39
N GLY A 22 -47.18 -20.59 -21.28
CA GLY A 22 -45.84 -21.13 -20.94
C GLY A 22 -44.89 -20.07 -20.46
N GLY A 23 -44.87 -18.89 -21.09
CA GLY A 23 -44.07 -17.74 -20.65
C GLY A 23 -44.51 -17.20 -19.29
N MET A 24 -45.84 -17.10 -19.04
CA MET A 24 -46.36 -16.69 -17.74
C MET A 24 -46.04 -17.72 -16.63
N LEU A 25 -46.19 -19.02 -16.94
CA LEU A 25 -45.89 -20.10 -15.99
C LEU A 25 -44.37 -20.10 -15.70
N TYR A 26 -43.53 -19.95 -16.69
CA TYR A 26 -42.07 -19.84 -16.51
C TYR A 26 -41.72 -18.64 -15.65
N ALA A 27 -42.28 -17.46 -15.93
CA ALA A 27 -42.05 -16.27 -15.14
C ALA A 27 -42.55 -16.42 -13.68
N ALA A 28 -43.72 -17.05 -13.50
CA ALA A 28 -44.24 -17.33 -12.16
C ALA A 28 -43.34 -18.33 -11.41
N LEU A 29 -42.90 -19.40 -12.06
CA LEU A 29 -41.99 -20.37 -11.45
C LEU A 29 -40.62 -19.76 -11.13
N ALA A 30 -40.05 -18.95 -12.01
CA ALA A 30 -38.79 -18.25 -11.76
C ALA A 30 -38.89 -17.24 -10.60
N ALA A 31 -40.06 -16.61 -10.42
CA ALA A 31 -40.31 -15.71 -9.30
C ALA A 31 -40.55 -16.46 -7.96
N LEU A 32 -41.20 -17.61 -7.99
CA LEU A 32 -41.49 -18.42 -6.80
C LEU A 32 -40.32 -19.31 -6.38
N TYR A 33 -39.48 -19.72 -7.33
CA TYR A 33 -38.32 -20.59 -7.12
C TYR A 33 -37.08 -19.96 -7.79
N PRO A 34 -36.57 -18.85 -7.25
CA PRO A 34 -35.34 -18.25 -7.75
C PRO A 34 -34.19 -19.28 -7.66
N GLU A 35 -33.33 -19.29 -8.66
CA GLU A 35 -32.12 -20.13 -8.61
C GLU A 35 -31.31 -19.84 -7.35
N PRO A 36 -30.85 -20.89 -6.64
CA PRO A 36 -30.04 -20.69 -5.45
C PRO A 36 -28.77 -19.94 -5.81
N LYS A 37 -28.40 -18.96 -4.99
CA LYS A 37 -27.15 -18.22 -5.20
C LYS A 37 -25.96 -19.18 -5.13
N PRO A 38 -24.94 -19.00 -5.97
CA PRO A 38 -23.70 -19.76 -5.85
C PRO A 38 -23.04 -19.50 -4.49
N ILE A 39 -22.42 -20.54 -3.91
CA ILE A 39 -21.79 -20.44 -2.60
C ILE A 39 -20.37 -19.94 -2.74
N LEU A 40 -20.03 -18.88 -1.98
CA LEU A 40 -18.67 -18.39 -1.80
C LEU A 40 -18.16 -18.79 -0.41
N GLY A 41 -17.08 -19.54 -0.36
CA GLY A 41 -16.53 -20.08 0.89
C GLY A 41 -16.87 -21.57 1.07
N PRO A 42 -16.51 -22.16 2.23
CA PRO A 42 -15.75 -21.52 3.31
C PRO A 42 -14.35 -21.08 2.88
N PRO A 43 -13.72 -20.14 3.65
CA PRO A 43 -12.35 -19.68 3.34
C PRO A 43 -11.35 -20.84 3.35
N ASN A 44 -10.32 -20.74 2.53
CA ASN A 44 -9.28 -21.74 2.45
C ASN A 44 -8.41 -21.76 3.73
N ALA A 45 -8.50 -22.85 4.51
CA ALA A 45 -7.81 -22.97 5.79
C ALA A 45 -6.28 -22.82 5.68
N ALA A 46 -5.66 -23.37 4.63
CA ALA A 46 -4.21 -23.26 4.45
C ALA A 46 -3.76 -21.82 4.16
N ARG A 47 -4.59 -21.03 3.44
CA ARG A 47 -4.30 -19.62 3.21
C ARG A 47 -4.50 -18.78 4.46
N LEU A 48 -5.54 -19.04 5.24
CA LEU A 48 -5.74 -18.37 6.54
C LEU A 48 -4.57 -18.65 7.49
N GLU A 49 -4.11 -19.90 7.53
CA GLU A 49 -2.94 -20.27 8.32
C GLU A 49 -1.68 -19.53 7.84
N ALA A 50 -1.46 -19.44 6.53
CA ALA A 50 -0.34 -18.70 5.96
C ALA A 50 -0.40 -17.19 6.30
N MET A 51 -1.59 -16.57 6.26
CA MET A 51 -1.79 -15.17 6.68
C MET A 51 -1.48 -14.98 8.17
N THR A 52 -1.99 -15.86 9.02
CA THR A 52 -1.76 -15.87 10.47
C THR A 52 -0.26 -16.00 10.79
N ASN A 53 0.43 -16.93 10.14
CA ASN A 53 1.86 -17.14 10.32
C ASN A 53 2.69 -15.95 9.83
N SER A 54 2.31 -15.34 8.72
CA SER A 54 2.98 -14.14 8.19
C SER A 54 2.80 -12.95 9.13
N TYR A 55 1.58 -12.72 9.61
CA TYR A 55 1.28 -11.68 10.60
C TYR A 55 2.12 -11.85 11.86
N SER A 56 2.15 -13.06 12.42
CA SER A 56 2.91 -13.35 13.65
C SER A 56 4.41 -13.11 13.50
N LYS A 57 4.98 -13.37 12.32
CA LYS A 57 6.39 -13.10 12.01
C LYS A 57 6.70 -11.60 11.92
N ILE A 58 5.78 -10.81 11.38
CA ILE A 58 5.98 -9.37 11.16
C ILE A 58 5.72 -8.57 12.44
N VAL A 59 4.62 -8.88 13.13
CA VAL A 59 4.15 -8.13 14.32
C VAL A 59 4.76 -8.65 15.62
N GLY A 60 5.27 -9.89 15.61
CA GLY A 60 5.86 -10.52 16.80
C GLY A 60 4.84 -11.04 17.81
N GLY A 61 3.55 -11.13 17.42
CA GLY A 61 2.45 -11.56 18.29
C GLY A 61 1.40 -12.42 17.57
N ARG A 62 0.47 -12.98 18.33
CA ARG A 62 -0.68 -13.70 17.75
C ARG A 62 -1.70 -12.70 17.23
N PRO A 63 -2.38 -12.97 16.07
CA PRO A 63 -3.46 -12.14 15.60
C PRO A 63 -4.64 -12.14 16.59
N THR A 64 -5.31 -11.01 16.69
CA THR A 64 -6.56 -10.86 17.43
C THR A 64 -7.71 -11.48 16.67
N GLU A 65 -8.88 -11.63 17.31
CA GLU A 65 -10.11 -12.11 16.66
C GLU A 65 -10.51 -11.18 15.49
N ALA A 66 -10.37 -9.87 15.65
CA ALA A 66 -10.61 -8.89 14.59
C ALA A 66 -9.62 -9.03 13.42
N ASP A 67 -8.38 -9.42 13.69
CA ASP A 67 -7.41 -9.71 12.63
C ASP A 67 -7.78 -10.96 11.85
N ILE A 68 -8.26 -12.00 12.54
CA ILE A 68 -8.71 -13.25 11.91
C ILE A 68 -9.95 -13.00 11.04
N GLU A 69 -10.93 -12.23 11.52
CA GLU A 69 -12.09 -11.85 10.71
C GLU A 69 -11.67 -11.09 9.44
N ARG A 70 -10.74 -10.17 9.58
CA ARG A 70 -10.19 -9.44 8.41
C ARG A 70 -9.47 -10.39 7.42
N PHE A 71 -8.77 -11.41 7.90
CA PHE A 71 -8.14 -12.41 7.02
C PHE A 71 -9.20 -13.25 6.30
N ILE A 72 -10.29 -13.59 6.96
CA ILE A 72 -11.43 -14.27 6.35
C ILE A 72 -12.04 -13.41 5.24
N ASP A 73 -12.27 -12.12 5.49
CA ASP A 73 -12.82 -11.21 4.49
C ASP A 73 -11.89 -11.03 3.29
N LEU A 74 -10.59 -10.93 3.53
CA LEU A 74 -9.59 -10.86 2.46
C LEU A 74 -9.55 -12.13 1.62
N GLU A 75 -9.57 -13.32 2.24
CA GLU A 75 -9.57 -14.58 1.50
C GLU A 75 -10.86 -14.78 0.68
N LEU A 76 -12.03 -14.42 1.24
CA LEU A 76 -13.30 -14.48 0.52
C LEU A 76 -13.32 -13.49 -0.66
N ARG A 77 -12.79 -12.29 -0.48
CA ARG A 77 -12.62 -11.31 -1.56
C ARG A 77 -11.72 -11.85 -2.66
N ASP A 78 -10.58 -12.41 -2.30
CA ASP A 78 -9.62 -12.95 -3.26
C ASP A 78 -10.19 -14.18 -3.99
N GLU A 79 -10.94 -15.02 -3.29
CA GLU A 79 -11.65 -16.14 -3.91
C GLU A 79 -12.71 -15.67 -4.91
N LEU A 80 -13.47 -14.63 -4.56
CA LEU A 80 -14.44 -14.01 -5.46
C LEU A 80 -13.77 -13.49 -6.73
N LEU A 81 -12.71 -12.68 -6.58
CA LEU A 81 -11.97 -12.11 -7.72
C LEU A 81 -11.36 -13.20 -8.60
N PHE A 82 -10.86 -14.26 -7.98
CA PHE A 82 -10.31 -15.42 -8.71
C PHE A 82 -11.39 -16.12 -9.53
N ARG A 83 -12.57 -16.38 -8.96
CA ARG A 83 -13.72 -16.98 -9.69
C ARG A 83 -14.17 -16.10 -10.84
N GLU A 84 -14.26 -14.78 -10.61
CA GLU A 84 -14.61 -13.82 -11.66
C GLU A 84 -13.57 -13.78 -12.79
N ALA A 85 -12.29 -13.90 -12.47
CA ALA A 85 -11.22 -13.99 -13.45
C ALA A 85 -11.34 -15.26 -14.30
N LEU A 86 -11.68 -16.40 -13.69
CA LEU A 86 -11.92 -17.67 -14.39
C LEU A 86 -13.18 -17.61 -15.26
N ASN A 87 -14.29 -17.07 -14.73
CA ASN A 87 -15.55 -16.89 -15.45
C ASN A 87 -15.36 -16.04 -16.73
N ARG A 88 -14.53 -15.01 -16.66
CA ARG A 88 -14.14 -14.17 -17.80
C ARG A 88 -13.05 -14.77 -18.66
N ARG A 89 -12.60 -15.98 -18.36
CA ARG A 89 -11.56 -16.72 -19.10
C ARG A 89 -10.23 -15.95 -19.21
N LEU A 90 -9.88 -15.15 -18.20
CA LEU A 90 -8.63 -14.38 -18.21
C LEU A 90 -7.41 -15.30 -18.21
N HIS A 91 -7.49 -16.47 -17.60
CA HIS A 91 -6.44 -17.50 -17.59
C HIS A 91 -6.09 -18.04 -18.98
N LEU A 92 -6.96 -17.85 -19.99
CA LEU A 92 -6.72 -18.28 -21.37
C LEU A 92 -6.11 -17.18 -22.26
N ARG A 93 -5.99 -15.97 -21.74
CA ARG A 93 -5.59 -14.78 -22.51
C ARG A 93 -4.31 -14.13 -22.02
N ASP A 94 -3.78 -14.56 -20.90
CA ASP A 94 -2.57 -13.96 -20.30
C ASP A 94 -1.33 -14.83 -20.59
N PRO A 95 -0.40 -14.36 -21.42
CA PRO A 95 0.80 -15.13 -21.81
C PRO A 95 1.72 -15.41 -20.60
N VAL A 96 1.63 -14.64 -19.52
CA VAL A 96 2.41 -14.91 -18.30
C VAL A 96 1.95 -16.20 -17.63
N ILE A 97 0.65 -16.50 -17.71
CA ILE A 97 0.08 -17.75 -17.20
C ILE A 97 0.57 -18.92 -18.03
N ASP A 98 0.57 -18.80 -19.37
CA ASP A 98 1.09 -19.84 -20.26
C ASP A 98 2.55 -20.13 -20.02
N GLN A 99 3.37 -19.09 -19.84
CA GLN A 99 4.78 -19.24 -19.49
C GLN A 99 4.98 -19.93 -18.13
N ARG A 100 4.11 -19.66 -17.16
CA ARG A 100 4.15 -20.32 -15.87
C ARG A 100 3.80 -21.79 -15.96
N ILE A 101 2.72 -22.13 -16.66
CA ILE A 101 2.30 -23.50 -16.93
C ILE A 101 3.42 -24.25 -17.67
N LEU A 102 3.96 -23.67 -18.73
CA LEU A 102 5.06 -24.26 -19.50
C LEU A 102 6.27 -24.57 -18.62
N ARG A 103 6.67 -23.63 -17.76
CA ARG A 103 7.79 -23.83 -16.82
C ARG A 103 7.52 -24.99 -15.87
N ASN A 104 6.31 -25.07 -15.33
CA ASN A 104 5.91 -26.17 -14.46
C ASN A 104 5.92 -27.52 -15.20
N MET A 105 5.41 -27.56 -16.43
CA MET A 105 5.41 -28.76 -17.25
C MET A 105 6.83 -29.21 -17.66
N ARG A 106 7.70 -28.25 -18.02
CA ARG A 106 9.12 -28.54 -18.30
C ARG A 106 9.85 -29.06 -17.08
N PHE A 107 9.49 -28.60 -15.87
CA PHE A 107 10.04 -29.13 -14.62
C PHE A 107 9.59 -30.57 -14.36
N LEU A 108 8.30 -30.89 -14.62
CA LEU A 108 7.76 -32.24 -14.43
C LEU A 108 8.25 -33.23 -15.50
N SER A 109 8.52 -32.76 -16.70
CA SER A 109 8.88 -33.57 -17.86
C SER A 109 10.09 -32.96 -18.60
N PRO A 110 11.32 -33.00 -18.00
CA PRO A 110 12.47 -32.29 -18.55
C PRO A 110 12.91 -32.78 -19.95
N ASN A 111 12.65 -34.03 -20.26
CA ASN A 111 13.04 -34.66 -21.51
C ASN A 111 11.89 -34.78 -22.52
N SER A 112 10.80 -34.03 -22.31
CA SER A 112 9.67 -34.08 -23.24
C SER A 112 10.04 -33.41 -24.58
N GLU A 113 9.80 -34.12 -25.68
CA GLU A 113 9.95 -33.60 -27.05
C GLU A 113 8.69 -32.85 -27.56
N LEU A 114 7.68 -32.76 -26.72
CA LEU A 114 6.43 -32.08 -27.08
C LEU A 114 6.66 -30.56 -27.27
N SER A 115 5.85 -29.98 -28.14
CA SER A 115 5.86 -28.54 -28.38
C SER A 115 5.42 -27.77 -27.12
N ASP A 116 5.88 -26.52 -26.97
CA ASP A 116 5.49 -25.66 -25.85
C ASP A 116 3.97 -25.48 -25.78
N ALA A 117 3.29 -25.34 -26.91
CA ALA A 117 1.84 -25.23 -26.97
C ALA A 117 1.15 -26.49 -26.43
N THR A 118 1.63 -27.68 -26.80
CA THR A 118 1.10 -28.95 -26.31
C THR A 118 1.31 -29.10 -24.81
N LEU A 119 2.48 -28.71 -24.30
CA LEU A 119 2.77 -28.76 -22.88
C LEU A 119 1.86 -27.79 -22.08
N VAL A 120 1.60 -26.61 -22.60
CA VAL A 120 0.68 -25.65 -21.96
C VAL A 120 -0.74 -26.22 -21.91
N GLU A 121 -1.21 -26.86 -23.00
CA GLU A 121 -2.53 -27.47 -23.05
C GLU A 121 -2.65 -28.61 -22.04
N GLN A 122 -1.68 -29.52 -22.00
CA GLN A 122 -1.62 -30.57 -20.97
C GLN A 122 -1.60 -30.02 -19.53
N GLY A 123 -0.83 -28.96 -19.30
CA GLY A 123 -0.81 -28.32 -17.99
C GLY A 123 -2.16 -27.70 -17.59
N ARG A 124 -2.94 -27.21 -18.58
CA ARG A 124 -4.31 -26.76 -18.35
C ARG A 124 -5.26 -27.92 -18.08
N GLU A 125 -5.15 -29.04 -18.79
CA GLU A 125 -5.91 -30.27 -18.52
C GLU A 125 -5.64 -30.81 -17.12
N LEU A 126 -4.40 -30.69 -16.63
CA LEU A 126 -4.02 -31.02 -15.26
C LEU A 126 -4.48 -29.97 -14.21
N ASN A 127 -5.27 -28.98 -14.63
CA ASN A 127 -5.78 -27.91 -13.79
C ASN A 127 -4.70 -27.10 -13.05
N MET A 128 -3.48 -26.98 -13.58
CA MET A 128 -2.41 -26.20 -12.97
C MET A 128 -2.80 -24.73 -12.77
N HIS A 129 -3.64 -24.17 -13.63
CA HIS A 129 -4.16 -22.81 -13.51
C HIS A 129 -5.08 -22.60 -12.30
N LEU A 130 -5.62 -23.67 -11.71
CA LEU A 130 -6.47 -23.60 -10.51
C LEU A 130 -5.67 -23.77 -9.22
N THR A 131 -4.52 -24.43 -9.27
CA THR A 131 -3.75 -24.87 -8.08
C THR A 131 -2.45 -24.10 -7.88
N ASP A 132 -1.90 -23.47 -8.93
CA ASP A 132 -0.66 -22.69 -8.83
C ASP A 132 -0.91 -21.30 -8.23
N GLU A 133 -0.28 -21.03 -7.09
CA GLU A 133 -0.48 -19.77 -6.34
C GLU A 133 0.06 -18.55 -7.11
N VAL A 134 1.06 -18.71 -7.98
CA VAL A 134 1.57 -17.62 -8.82
C VAL A 134 0.53 -17.23 -9.87
N ILE A 135 -0.11 -18.24 -10.48
CA ILE A 135 -1.20 -18.02 -11.45
C ILE A 135 -2.39 -17.35 -10.75
N ARG A 136 -2.76 -17.82 -9.54
CA ARG A 136 -3.83 -17.20 -8.77
C ARG A 136 -3.55 -15.71 -8.52
N ARG A 137 -2.38 -15.35 -8.02
CA ARG A 137 -2.00 -13.95 -7.79
C ARG A 137 -2.04 -13.13 -9.08
N ARG A 138 -1.59 -13.71 -10.18
CA ARG A 138 -1.67 -13.03 -11.48
C ARG A 138 -3.10 -12.76 -11.89
N LEU A 139 -4.01 -13.72 -11.75
CA LEU A 139 -5.42 -13.57 -12.07
C LEU A 139 -6.10 -12.51 -11.18
N LEU A 140 -5.80 -12.47 -9.89
CA LEU A 140 -6.27 -11.42 -8.98
C LEU A 140 -5.80 -10.03 -9.44
N GLN A 141 -4.52 -9.90 -9.79
CA GLN A 141 -3.96 -8.65 -10.32
C GLN A 141 -4.67 -8.21 -11.60
N VAL A 142 -4.80 -9.10 -12.58
CA VAL A 142 -5.43 -8.78 -13.87
C VAL A 142 -6.91 -8.42 -13.68
N MET A 143 -7.63 -9.15 -12.81
CA MET A 143 -9.03 -8.85 -12.52
C MET A 143 -9.19 -7.49 -11.85
N THR A 144 -8.34 -7.16 -10.89
CA THR A 144 -8.32 -5.85 -10.24
C THR A 144 -8.07 -4.73 -11.26
N GLN A 145 -7.08 -4.89 -12.14
CA GLN A 145 -6.81 -3.91 -13.20
C GLN A 145 -7.98 -3.77 -14.19
N LEU A 146 -8.65 -4.86 -14.50
CA LEU A 146 -9.83 -4.84 -15.36
C LEU A 146 -10.99 -4.06 -14.71
N ILE A 147 -11.21 -4.22 -13.41
CA ILE A 147 -12.21 -3.47 -12.65
C ILE A 147 -11.89 -1.97 -12.70
N ILE A 148 -10.64 -1.60 -12.39
CA ILE A 148 -10.19 -0.20 -12.42
C ILE A 148 -10.38 0.42 -13.81
N ALA A 149 -9.96 -0.29 -14.86
CA ALA A 149 -10.11 0.18 -16.23
C ALA A 149 -11.59 0.33 -16.63
N SER A 150 -12.46 -0.58 -16.15
CA SER A 150 -13.91 -0.55 -16.43
C SER A 150 -14.63 0.58 -15.69
N ALA A 151 -14.08 1.06 -14.59
CA ALA A 151 -14.67 2.13 -13.77
C ALA A 151 -14.55 3.52 -14.43
N GLN A 152 -13.72 3.66 -15.46
CA GLN A 152 -13.54 4.92 -16.23
C GLN A 152 -13.32 6.13 -15.31
N LEU A 153 -12.45 5.96 -14.29
CA LEU A 153 -12.18 7.00 -13.31
C LEU A 153 -11.57 8.24 -13.96
N SER A 154 -12.14 9.40 -13.66
CA SER A 154 -11.55 10.67 -14.08
C SER A 154 -10.31 10.99 -13.24
N ALA A 155 -9.36 11.69 -13.83
CA ALA A 155 -8.24 12.23 -13.07
C ALA A 155 -8.74 13.20 -11.99
N PRO A 156 -8.10 13.24 -10.80
CA PRO A 156 -8.45 14.20 -9.77
C PRO A 156 -8.37 15.65 -10.30
N SER A 157 -9.42 16.43 -10.07
CA SER A 157 -9.44 17.84 -10.44
C SER A 157 -8.54 18.69 -9.54
N ASP A 158 -8.12 19.87 -10.00
CA ASP A 158 -7.32 20.78 -9.18
C ASP A 158 -8.09 21.19 -7.91
N SER A 159 -9.39 21.38 -7.99
CA SER A 159 -10.23 21.66 -6.81
C SER A 159 -10.27 20.51 -5.80
N ALA A 160 -10.21 19.25 -6.25
CA ALA A 160 -10.10 18.09 -5.36
C ALA A 160 -8.73 18.04 -4.67
N VAL A 161 -7.66 18.41 -5.39
CA VAL A 161 -6.30 18.50 -4.83
C VAL A 161 -6.22 19.61 -3.79
N GLU A 162 -6.81 20.78 -4.07
CA GLU A 162 -6.89 21.89 -3.11
C GLU A 162 -7.65 21.49 -1.84
N ALA A 163 -8.81 20.85 -1.99
CA ALA A 163 -9.59 20.38 -0.85
C ALA A 163 -8.83 19.37 -0.01
N ALA A 164 -8.15 18.39 -0.64
CA ALA A 164 -7.33 17.39 0.05
C ALA A 164 -6.10 18.01 0.73
N PHE A 165 -5.54 19.09 0.16
CA PHE A 165 -4.45 19.84 0.78
C PHE A 165 -4.92 20.54 2.05
N GLU A 166 -6.02 21.27 2.00
CA GLU A 166 -6.56 21.98 3.16
C GLU A 166 -6.98 21.01 4.27
N GLU A 167 -7.62 19.88 3.93
CA GLU A 167 -7.97 18.84 4.91
C GLU A 167 -6.76 18.26 5.65
N ARG A 168 -5.61 18.15 4.96
CA ARG A 168 -4.40 17.49 5.48
C ARG A 168 -3.26 18.46 5.73
N LYS A 169 -3.52 19.76 5.76
CA LYS A 169 -2.52 20.84 5.83
C LYS A 169 -1.50 20.63 6.96
N ASP A 170 -1.95 20.20 8.13
CA ASP A 170 -1.09 19.93 9.28
C ASP A 170 -0.10 18.79 9.06
N THR A 171 -0.35 17.91 8.07
CA THR A 171 0.57 16.81 7.73
C THR A 171 1.64 17.24 6.72
N PHE A 172 1.46 18.37 6.05
CA PHE A 172 2.38 18.89 5.05
C PHE A 172 3.33 19.92 5.65
N ARG A 173 4.17 19.44 6.59
CA ARG A 173 5.23 20.23 7.20
C ARG A 173 6.58 19.66 6.83
N GLU A 174 7.47 20.52 6.37
CA GLU A 174 8.87 20.18 6.19
C GLU A 174 9.58 20.43 7.54
N PRO A 175 10.12 19.39 8.18
CA PRO A 175 10.75 19.55 9.47
C PRO A 175 12.00 20.42 9.35
N ALA A 176 12.32 21.11 10.44
CA ALA A 176 13.57 21.86 10.52
C ALA A 176 14.77 20.95 10.23
N ARG A 177 15.76 21.50 9.53
CA ARG A 177 16.99 20.81 9.14
C ARG A 177 18.21 21.60 9.55
N VAL A 178 19.22 20.91 10.08
CA VAL A 178 20.48 21.51 10.48
C VAL A 178 21.66 20.74 9.92
N SER A 179 22.68 21.49 9.47
CA SER A 179 23.97 20.92 9.14
C SER A 179 25.04 21.58 10.02
N PHE A 180 25.89 20.77 10.58
CA PHE A 180 26.93 21.24 11.47
C PHE A 180 28.13 20.30 11.51
N SER A 181 29.29 20.87 11.81
CA SER A 181 30.46 20.12 12.28
C SER A 181 30.58 20.25 13.79
N HIS A 182 31.17 19.28 14.46
CA HIS A 182 31.40 19.39 15.90
C HIS A 182 32.82 18.96 16.31
N VAL A 183 33.27 19.51 17.44
CA VAL A 183 34.47 19.08 18.13
C VAL A 183 34.02 18.40 19.43
N PHE A 184 34.34 17.13 19.57
CA PHE A 184 34.06 16.36 20.78
C PHE A 184 35.22 16.49 21.77
N LEU A 185 34.97 17.07 22.94
CA LEU A 185 35.99 17.28 23.97
C LEU A 185 36.05 16.14 24.98
N GLY A 186 34.99 15.30 25.05
CA GLY A 186 34.85 14.25 26.05
C GLY A 186 34.37 14.79 27.41
N GLU A 187 34.67 14.06 28.44
CA GLU A 187 34.32 14.40 29.83
C GLU A 187 35.27 15.49 30.38
N VAL A 188 35.07 16.72 29.96
CA VAL A 188 35.79 17.90 30.48
C VAL A 188 34.81 18.80 31.24
N SER A 189 35.34 19.68 32.10
CA SER A 189 34.49 20.66 32.75
C SER A 189 33.91 21.65 31.73
N LYS A 190 32.74 22.21 32.03
CA LYS A 190 32.14 23.24 31.19
C LYS A 190 33.06 24.46 31.02
N GLY A 191 33.83 24.82 32.05
CA GLY A 191 34.82 25.91 32.03
C GLY A 191 35.93 25.62 31.02
N ASP A 192 36.52 24.41 31.06
CA ASP A 192 37.58 24.02 30.10
C ASP A 192 37.04 24.02 28.65
N ALA A 193 35.81 23.51 28.47
CA ALA A 193 35.17 23.55 27.16
C ALA A 193 34.89 24.98 26.64
N THR A 194 34.54 25.90 27.56
CA THR A 194 34.36 27.32 27.21
C THR A 194 35.70 27.94 26.79
N THR A 195 36.80 27.64 27.44
CA THR A 195 38.13 28.11 27.06
C THR A 195 38.52 27.66 25.62
N VAL A 196 38.16 26.40 25.26
CA VAL A 196 38.38 25.91 23.90
C VAL A 196 37.47 26.64 22.91
N LEU A 197 36.21 26.93 23.27
CA LEU A 197 35.28 27.70 22.44
C LEU A 197 35.83 29.11 22.14
N GLU A 198 36.27 29.83 23.21
CA GLU A 198 36.86 31.16 23.05
C GLU A 198 38.08 31.15 22.14
N ARG A 199 38.91 30.14 22.23
CA ARG A 199 40.04 29.93 21.36
C ARG A 199 39.63 29.75 19.86
N VAL A 200 38.73 28.81 19.57
CA VAL A 200 38.28 28.55 18.18
C VAL A 200 37.61 29.78 17.58
N GLN A 201 36.91 30.56 18.40
CA GLN A 201 36.26 31.81 17.97
C GLN A 201 37.27 32.92 17.74
N SER A 202 38.22 33.15 18.66
CA SER A 202 39.20 34.23 18.53
C SER A 202 40.24 34.00 17.43
N GLU A 203 40.65 32.75 17.21
CA GLU A 203 41.55 32.34 16.16
C GLU A 203 40.83 32.14 14.80
N GLY A 204 39.48 32.16 14.76
CA GLY A 204 38.69 31.94 13.55
C GLY A 204 38.91 30.57 12.92
N LEU A 205 39.11 29.53 13.72
CA LEU A 205 39.51 28.23 13.24
C LEU A 205 38.38 27.57 12.45
N PRO A 206 38.62 27.09 11.22
CA PRO A 206 37.65 26.30 10.50
C PRO A 206 37.48 24.91 11.13
N PRO A 207 36.34 24.22 10.89
CA PRO A 207 36.06 22.90 11.46
C PRO A 207 37.17 21.86 11.25
N ALA A 208 37.77 21.81 10.09
CA ALA A 208 38.84 20.88 9.74
C ALA A 208 40.11 21.02 10.60
N GLU A 209 40.36 22.21 11.09
CA GLU A 209 41.49 22.50 11.99
C GLU A 209 41.07 22.31 13.46
N ALA A 210 39.91 22.86 13.83
CA ALA A 210 39.39 22.80 15.18
C ALA A 210 39.13 21.36 15.70
N ILE A 211 38.81 20.41 14.83
CA ILE A 211 38.60 18.99 15.17
C ILE A 211 39.85 18.38 15.85
N ARG A 212 41.03 18.88 15.52
CA ARG A 212 42.32 18.44 16.14
C ARG A 212 42.43 18.80 17.63
N LEU A 213 41.62 19.73 18.11
CA LEU A 213 41.56 20.10 19.53
C LEU A 213 40.70 19.15 20.35
N GLY A 214 39.92 18.30 19.65
CA GLY A 214 39.01 17.34 20.25
C GLY A 214 39.50 15.90 20.23
N LYS A 215 38.62 15.02 20.64
CA LYS A 215 38.79 13.56 20.62
C LYS A 215 38.01 12.96 19.44
N ALA A 216 38.40 11.76 19.03
CA ALA A 216 37.63 11.00 18.02
C ALA A 216 36.22 10.70 18.55
N PHE A 217 35.22 10.88 17.65
CA PHE A 217 33.83 10.57 17.96
C PHE A 217 33.33 9.49 16.98
N LEU A 218 32.63 8.48 17.49
CA LEU A 218 32.26 7.28 16.73
C LEU A 218 31.38 7.59 15.50
N SER A 219 30.46 8.53 15.65
CA SER A 219 29.53 8.92 14.57
C SER A 219 30.11 9.95 13.60
N GLY A 220 31.41 10.24 13.67
CA GLY A 220 32.07 11.26 12.86
C GLY A 220 31.91 12.65 13.45
N PHE A 221 32.31 13.66 12.69
CA PHE A 221 32.36 15.06 13.14
C PHE A 221 31.54 16.02 12.26
N HIS A 222 31.02 15.57 11.14
CA HIS A 222 30.26 16.36 10.19
C HIS A 222 28.90 15.74 9.92
N PHE A 223 27.85 16.51 10.11
CA PHE A 223 26.45 16.09 10.02
C PHE A 223 25.72 17.01 9.05
N ILE A 224 25.11 16.43 8.03
CA ILE A 224 24.49 17.16 6.93
C ILE A 224 22.97 16.92 6.93
N ASN A 225 22.20 18.00 6.87
CA ASN A 225 20.76 17.99 6.66
C ASN A 225 19.98 17.09 7.63
N LEU A 226 20.35 17.08 8.90
CA LEU A 226 19.69 16.30 9.92
C LEU A 226 18.41 16.98 10.43
N SER A 227 17.37 16.18 10.68
CA SER A 227 16.24 16.61 11.50
C SER A 227 16.58 16.54 12.99
N TRP A 228 15.79 17.20 13.85
CA TRP A 228 15.99 17.12 15.30
C TRP A 228 15.88 15.68 15.84
N PRO A 229 14.94 14.82 15.38
CA PRO A 229 14.95 13.40 15.72
C PRO A 229 16.24 12.67 15.30
N ASP A 230 16.83 13.01 14.14
CA ASP A 230 18.10 12.42 13.70
C ASP A 230 19.26 12.85 14.61
N VAL A 231 19.31 14.14 15.00
CA VAL A 231 20.28 14.65 15.98
C VAL A 231 20.13 13.95 17.32
N HIS A 232 18.88 13.81 17.79
CA HIS A 232 18.57 13.08 19.02
C HIS A 232 19.07 11.63 18.98
N SER A 233 18.82 10.91 17.89
CA SER A 233 19.24 9.50 17.80
C SER A 233 20.75 9.30 17.78
N ARG A 234 21.52 10.31 17.33
CA ARG A 234 22.99 10.24 17.17
C ARG A 234 23.75 10.80 18.36
N LEU A 235 23.27 11.88 18.95
CA LEU A 235 23.98 12.68 19.96
C LEU A 235 23.23 12.76 21.32
N GLY A 236 22.03 12.17 21.37
CA GLY A 236 21.20 12.13 22.56
C GLY A 236 20.24 13.32 22.70
N ARG A 237 19.24 13.14 23.57
CA ARG A 237 18.14 14.10 23.76
C ARG A 237 18.61 15.46 24.25
N GLU A 238 19.50 15.48 25.24
CA GLU A 238 19.98 16.71 25.87
C GLU A 238 20.74 17.58 24.85
N PHE A 239 21.63 16.97 24.09
CA PHE A 239 22.36 17.64 23.01
C PHE A 239 21.39 18.23 21.97
N ALA A 240 20.45 17.42 21.45
CA ALA A 240 19.49 17.85 20.46
C ALA A 240 18.65 19.03 20.93
N ALA A 241 18.09 18.96 22.14
CA ALA A 241 17.30 20.04 22.73
C ALA A 241 18.11 21.33 22.95
N SER A 242 19.36 21.21 23.39
CA SER A 242 20.24 22.37 23.57
C SER A 242 20.62 23.01 22.23
N LEU A 243 20.93 22.21 21.20
CA LEU A 243 21.25 22.73 19.89
C LEU A 243 20.02 23.37 19.24
N GLU A 244 18.86 22.72 19.34
CA GLU A 244 17.58 23.23 18.83
C GLU A 244 17.23 24.60 19.43
N ALA A 245 17.49 24.80 20.72
CA ALA A 245 17.23 26.06 21.39
C ALA A 245 18.27 27.15 20.99
N LEU A 246 19.49 26.77 20.66
CA LEU A 246 20.57 27.71 20.35
C LEU A 246 20.59 28.20 18.90
N VAL A 247 20.20 27.35 17.95
CA VAL A 247 20.36 27.62 16.52
C VAL A 247 19.47 28.72 15.95
N PRO A 248 18.17 28.86 16.36
CA PRO A 248 17.32 29.88 15.77
C PRO A 248 17.85 31.29 15.98
N GLY A 249 17.91 32.07 14.90
CA GLY A 249 18.40 33.45 14.92
C GLY A 249 19.94 33.61 14.92
N GLN A 250 20.69 32.52 14.96
CA GLN A 250 22.15 32.58 14.86
C GLN A 250 22.61 32.76 13.40
N PRO A 251 23.67 33.53 13.19
CA PRO A 251 24.32 33.53 11.88
C PRO A 251 24.95 32.18 11.56
N MET A 252 25.11 31.88 10.27
CA MET A 252 25.81 30.68 9.85
C MET A 252 27.32 30.86 9.95
N ASN A 253 28.06 29.75 9.92
CA ASN A 253 29.49 29.67 10.00
C ASN A 253 30.09 30.23 11.30
N ILE A 254 29.44 29.91 12.41
CA ILE A 254 29.94 30.29 13.75
C ILE A 254 30.06 29.07 14.68
N TRP A 255 30.91 29.17 15.63
CA TRP A 255 31.03 28.22 16.71
C TRP A 255 30.03 28.52 17.84
N LEU A 256 29.30 27.50 18.26
CA LEU A 256 28.30 27.50 19.33
C LEU A 256 28.68 26.49 20.40
N GLY A 257 28.19 26.71 21.60
CA GLY A 257 28.37 25.78 22.74
C GLY A 257 29.03 26.43 23.96
N PRO A 258 29.65 25.65 24.84
CA PRO A 258 29.69 24.19 24.83
C PRO A 258 28.31 23.53 25.07
N ILE A 259 28.05 22.44 24.39
CA ILE A 259 26.79 21.66 24.46
C ILE A 259 27.12 20.30 25.07
N SER A 260 26.36 19.91 26.09
CA SER A 260 26.50 18.62 26.75
C SER A 260 25.74 17.51 26.01
N SER A 261 26.31 16.33 26.01
CA SER A 261 25.65 15.10 25.60
C SER A 261 25.91 13.99 26.62
N VAL A 262 25.34 12.81 26.41
CA VAL A 262 25.67 11.60 27.20
C VAL A 262 27.13 11.17 27.06
N TYR A 263 27.86 11.71 26.09
CA TYR A 263 29.27 11.39 25.84
C TYR A 263 30.24 12.42 26.39
N GLY A 264 29.77 13.61 26.77
CA GLY A 264 30.58 14.73 27.27
C GLY A 264 30.27 16.06 26.58
N GLN A 265 31.26 16.96 26.52
CA GLN A 265 31.11 18.30 25.96
C GLN A 265 31.44 18.35 24.50
N HIS A 266 30.67 19.15 23.77
CA HIS A 266 30.83 19.39 22.32
C HIS A 266 30.86 20.88 22.03
N LEU A 267 31.65 21.28 21.03
CA LEU A 267 31.53 22.56 20.37
C LEU A 267 30.93 22.31 18.98
N VAL A 268 30.01 23.13 18.56
CA VAL A 268 29.29 22.98 17.30
C VAL A 268 29.58 24.13 16.38
N TYR A 269 29.99 23.87 15.12
CA TYR A 269 30.09 24.83 14.07
C TYR A 269 28.85 24.75 13.19
N LEU A 270 28.02 25.77 13.25
CA LEU A 270 26.75 25.80 12.52
C LEU A 270 26.98 26.15 11.05
N GLU A 271 26.72 25.24 10.15
CA GLU A 271 26.92 25.40 8.71
C GLU A 271 25.67 25.88 7.99
N SER A 272 24.53 25.25 8.30
CA SER A 272 23.25 25.67 7.75
C SER A 272 22.09 25.31 8.69
N PHE A 273 21.04 26.09 8.61
CA PHE A 273 19.78 25.82 9.32
C PHE A 273 18.61 26.24 8.44
N ALA A 274 17.69 25.32 8.22
CA ALA A 274 16.39 25.56 7.61
C ALA A 274 15.32 25.35 8.69
N PRO A 275 14.54 26.38 9.06
CA PRO A 275 13.47 26.22 10.04
C PRO A 275 12.35 25.33 9.47
N GLU A 276 11.54 24.79 10.38
CA GLU A 276 10.29 24.12 10.00
C GLU A 276 9.40 25.11 9.22
N ARG A 277 8.81 24.61 8.13
CA ARG A 277 7.88 25.40 7.32
C ARG A 277 6.72 24.55 6.84
N GLU A 278 5.61 25.17 6.57
CA GLU A 278 4.53 24.56 5.83
C GLU A 278 4.94 24.38 4.37
N GLN A 279 4.66 23.19 3.81
CA GLN A 279 4.83 22.96 2.38
C GLN A 279 3.69 23.66 1.62
N ARG A 280 4.02 24.18 0.45
CA ARG A 280 3.03 24.78 -0.43
C ARG A 280 2.36 23.68 -1.25
N ILE A 281 1.16 23.99 -1.73
CA ILE A 281 0.38 23.03 -2.53
C ILE A 281 1.14 22.56 -3.77
N ASP A 282 1.89 23.46 -4.44
CA ASP A 282 2.66 23.11 -5.61
C ASP A 282 3.81 22.10 -5.35
N GLU A 283 4.29 22.02 -4.10
CA GLU A 283 5.32 21.06 -3.68
C GLU A 283 4.75 19.65 -3.44
N VAL A 284 3.44 19.53 -3.15
CA VAL A 284 2.79 18.26 -2.79
C VAL A 284 1.66 17.85 -3.73
N ALA A 285 1.31 18.68 -4.71
CA ALA A 285 0.18 18.47 -5.61
C ALA A 285 0.24 17.12 -6.35
N ASP A 286 1.40 16.73 -6.84
CA ASP A 286 1.55 15.47 -7.58
C ASP A 286 1.36 14.26 -6.64
N LYS A 287 1.86 14.34 -5.42
CA LYS A 287 1.62 13.32 -4.40
C LYS A 287 0.13 13.22 -4.07
N LEU A 288 -0.54 14.35 -3.87
CA LEU A 288 -1.98 14.39 -3.60
C LEU A 288 -2.80 13.84 -4.75
N ARG A 289 -2.47 14.16 -6.01
CA ARG A 289 -3.13 13.58 -7.19
C ARG A 289 -2.98 12.07 -7.22
N TRP A 290 -1.78 11.58 -6.90
CA TRP A 290 -1.52 10.15 -6.85
C TRP A 290 -2.32 9.47 -5.71
N ASP A 291 -2.34 10.05 -4.51
CA ASP A 291 -3.08 9.53 -3.35
C ASP A 291 -4.60 9.49 -3.64
N LEU A 292 -5.15 10.58 -4.20
CA LEU A 292 -6.57 10.65 -4.58
C LEU A 292 -6.95 9.65 -5.66
N LYS A 293 -6.08 9.47 -6.66
CA LYS A 293 -6.28 8.46 -7.71
C LYS A 293 -6.28 7.05 -7.12
N ALA A 294 -5.30 6.74 -6.27
CA ALA A 294 -5.19 5.44 -5.63
C ALA A 294 -6.41 5.12 -4.75
N GLU A 295 -6.92 6.12 -4.04
CA GLU A 295 -8.15 5.97 -3.24
C GLU A 295 -9.38 5.75 -4.10
N ALA A 296 -9.53 6.47 -5.22
CA ALA A 296 -10.62 6.28 -6.16
C ALA A 296 -10.57 4.87 -6.81
N GLU A 297 -9.39 4.39 -7.19
CA GLU A 297 -9.17 3.03 -7.71
C GLU A 297 -9.56 1.97 -6.67
N LYS A 298 -9.16 2.16 -5.42
CA LYS A 298 -9.50 1.28 -4.30
C LYS A 298 -11.01 1.22 -4.10
N GLN A 299 -11.68 2.37 -4.04
CA GLN A 299 -13.14 2.46 -3.88
C GLN A 299 -13.89 1.80 -5.04
N ALA A 300 -13.40 1.95 -6.28
CA ALA A 300 -13.97 1.29 -7.44
C ALA A 300 -13.90 -0.24 -7.31
N VAL A 301 -12.76 -0.77 -6.86
CA VAL A 301 -12.58 -2.21 -6.65
C VAL A 301 -13.48 -2.70 -5.50
N GLU A 302 -13.55 -1.99 -4.38
CA GLU A 302 -14.40 -2.35 -3.24
C GLU A 302 -15.89 -2.34 -3.62
N SER A 303 -16.32 -1.34 -4.38
CA SER A 303 -17.71 -1.25 -4.88
C SER A 303 -18.03 -2.41 -5.82
N ALA A 304 -17.13 -2.75 -6.74
CA ALA A 304 -17.31 -3.87 -7.66
C ALA A 304 -17.35 -5.22 -6.91
N VAL A 305 -16.46 -5.42 -5.96
CA VAL A 305 -16.42 -6.62 -5.11
C VAL A 305 -17.72 -6.74 -4.31
N THR A 306 -18.18 -5.68 -3.66
CA THR A 306 -19.43 -5.67 -2.89
C THR A 306 -20.63 -6.02 -3.76
N LYS A 307 -20.70 -5.45 -4.97
CA LYS A 307 -21.78 -5.72 -5.93
C LYS A 307 -21.82 -7.19 -6.34
N VAL A 308 -20.67 -7.75 -6.72
CA VAL A 308 -20.60 -9.17 -7.15
C VAL A 308 -20.81 -10.11 -5.96
N MET A 309 -20.27 -9.78 -4.77
CA MET A 309 -20.44 -10.59 -3.55
C MET A 309 -21.92 -10.72 -3.15
N ALA A 310 -22.74 -9.72 -3.42
CA ALA A 310 -24.19 -9.77 -3.16
C ALA A 310 -24.94 -10.84 -4.01
N GLU A 311 -24.30 -11.31 -5.11
CA GLU A 311 -24.84 -12.38 -5.95
C GLU A 311 -24.56 -13.78 -5.41
N TYR A 312 -23.75 -13.89 -4.36
CA TYR A 312 -23.33 -15.14 -3.73
C TYR A 312 -23.98 -15.33 -2.34
N GLU A 313 -24.13 -16.59 -1.93
CA GLU A 313 -24.33 -16.99 -0.54
C GLU A 313 -22.94 -17.15 0.10
N VAL A 314 -22.59 -16.23 1.02
CA VAL A 314 -21.27 -16.23 1.65
C VAL A 314 -21.25 -17.15 2.86
N LYS A 315 -20.36 -18.15 2.86
CA LYS A 315 -20.06 -19.02 4.02
C LYS A 315 -18.71 -18.64 4.62
N ARG A 316 -18.71 -18.29 5.89
CA ARG A 316 -17.52 -17.89 6.67
C ARG A 316 -16.95 -19.05 7.49
#